data_c90fe1226454581023a7a2738b6cf455
#
_entry.id   c90fe1226454581023a7a2738b6cf455
#
_cell.length_a   1.000
_cell.length_b   1.000
_cell.length_c   1.000
_cell.angle_alpha   90.00
_cell.angle_beta   90.00
_cell.angle_gamma   90.00
#
_symmetry.space_group_name_H-M   'P 1'
#
loop_
_entity.id
_entity.type
_entity.pdbx_description
1 polymer ?
#
loop_
_entity_poly.entity_id
_entity_poly.type
_entity_poly.pdbx_seq_one_letter_code
_entity_poly.pdbx_strand_id
1 'polypeptide(L)'
;MRVLIFHGYLLRGTGSNEYNAALGEAFARNGHEVAMVSQDRAPLELDWIDAAGHWDGGALELSVRRDPPRAVAYRPDLNGLLPVYVADRYDGVTALPYPDLSDEQVEDYIARNVAAVQEVVARGKPDVALANHLVMGPAILARALAGTGVPYAVKVHGSALEYTVKPYPRFMPAARAGLGPARGILVGSRHTAESLWAALDDPAVQEKTRLGPPGVDVGTFTPREPGPAAEGLERLRAELAAAPPEADAGSSFARSTDEAATALGALDPGQDRIVVYIGKLIASKGVELLLAAWPLVLARVPDARLLIVGFGAFRGALEGLAADLARGDLDAARALRAEDGRRLPELDAFLDALGPEAAAYRAAAAATTGRVHWAGRLDHHELTDVLPVTDAVAMPSTFPEAFGMVAAEAAACGAFPVVAGHSGMAEVAASLAAAVDPQVRPWLTFEVGPHSVTQLAEDLASWLEAPEALREQTRRRIVAKARERYSWDGVARKVIAAAEGRLDDLPLP
;
A
#
# COMPACT_ATOMS: atom_id res chain seq x y z
N MET A 1 16.32 3.90 -22.71
CA MET A 1 16.03 5.31 -22.34
C MET A 1 16.63 5.62 -20.99
N ARG A 2 16.86 6.88 -20.70
CA ARG A 2 17.28 7.38 -19.39
C ARG A 2 16.05 7.99 -18.71
N VAL A 3 15.67 7.45 -17.56
CA VAL A 3 14.45 7.81 -16.83
C VAL A 3 14.82 8.46 -15.51
N LEU A 4 14.29 9.65 -15.23
CA LEU A 4 14.41 10.32 -13.94
C LEU A 4 13.11 10.09 -13.14
N ILE A 5 13.22 9.58 -11.92
CA ILE A 5 12.09 9.44 -11.00
C ILE A 5 12.34 10.34 -9.78
N PHE A 6 11.47 11.29 -9.55
CA PHE A 6 11.44 12.05 -8.30
C PHE A 6 10.37 11.46 -7.37
N HIS A 7 10.82 10.80 -6.31
CA HIS A 7 9.94 10.28 -5.27
C HIS A 7 9.98 11.15 -4.00
N GLY A 8 11.17 11.50 -3.54
CA GLY A 8 11.38 12.41 -2.41
C GLY A 8 11.21 11.77 -1.02
N TYR A 9 10.91 10.47 -0.94
CA TYR A 9 10.75 9.69 0.29
C TYR A 9 11.66 8.45 0.30
N LEU A 10 11.40 7.51 1.25
CA LEU A 10 12.11 6.24 1.30
C LEU A 10 11.70 5.33 0.13
N LEU A 11 12.40 4.21 -0.02
CA LEU A 11 12.10 3.19 -1.03
C LEU A 11 11.50 1.91 -0.42
N ARG A 12 11.16 1.93 0.88
CA ARG A 12 10.61 0.80 1.63
C ARG A 12 9.54 1.25 2.62
N GLY A 13 8.66 0.33 3.01
CA GLY A 13 7.79 0.44 4.18
C GLY A 13 6.40 1.02 3.96
N THR A 14 6.14 1.76 2.88
CA THR A 14 4.79 2.27 2.55
C THR A 14 4.46 2.03 1.08
N GLY A 15 3.16 2.00 0.74
CA GLY A 15 2.72 1.68 -0.62
C GLY A 15 3.31 2.57 -1.72
N SER A 16 3.53 3.87 -1.47
CA SER A 16 4.19 4.74 -2.46
C SER A 16 5.70 4.51 -2.55
N ASN A 17 6.34 4.10 -1.47
CA ASN A 17 7.75 3.74 -1.43
C ASN A 17 8.00 2.48 -2.25
N GLU A 18 7.23 1.41 -1.95
CA GLU A 18 7.27 0.13 -2.67
C GLU A 18 6.94 0.31 -4.15
N TYR A 19 5.94 1.16 -4.48
CA TYR A 19 5.63 1.52 -5.86
C TYR A 19 6.86 2.06 -6.61
N ASN A 20 7.59 3.00 -6.01
CA ASN A 20 8.72 3.63 -6.69
C ASN A 20 9.95 2.71 -6.77
N ALA A 21 10.18 1.90 -5.74
CA ALA A 21 11.24 0.89 -5.77
C ALA A 21 10.99 -0.14 -6.87
N ALA A 22 9.79 -0.74 -6.94
CA ALA A 22 9.43 -1.73 -7.93
C ALA A 22 9.36 -1.16 -9.35
N LEU A 23 8.91 0.09 -9.53
CA LEU A 23 8.94 0.77 -10.83
C LEU A 23 10.37 1.02 -11.30
N GLY A 24 11.27 1.46 -10.40
CA GLY A 24 12.69 1.66 -10.70
C GLY A 24 13.36 0.35 -11.11
N GLU A 25 13.08 -0.73 -10.39
CA GLU A 25 13.55 -2.07 -10.73
C GLU A 25 13.04 -2.54 -12.10
N ALA A 26 11.74 -2.33 -12.39
CA ALA A 26 11.17 -2.68 -13.68
C ALA A 26 11.84 -1.92 -14.83
N PHE A 27 12.12 -0.63 -14.66
CA PHE A 27 12.90 0.13 -15.65
C PHE A 27 14.30 -0.45 -15.84
N ALA A 28 15.04 -0.72 -14.75
CA ALA A 28 16.39 -1.28 -14.82
C ALA A 28 16.39 -2.65 -15.50
N ARG A 29 15.47 -3.54 -15.13
CA ARG A 29 15.31 -4.88 -15.73
C ARG A 29 14.98 -4.82 -17.22
N ASN A 30 14.20 -3.82 -17.65
CA ASN A 30 13.89 -3.58 -19.06
C ASN A 30 14.99 -2.82 -19.82
N GLY A 31 16.18 -2.67 -19.25
CA GLY A 31 17.35 -2.11 -19.91
C GLY A 31 17.38 -0.58 -19.97
N HIS A 32 16.55 0.11 -19.21
CA HIS A 32 16.64 1.57 -19.06
C HIS A 32 17.73 1.98 -18.05
N GLU A 33 18.24 3.19 -18.18
CA GLU A 33 19.04 3.84 -17.14
C GLU A 33 18.10 4.59 -16.21
N VAL A 34 18.31 4.49 -14.88
CA VAL A 34 17.42 5.04 -13.87
C VAL A 34 18.15 6.01 -12.95
N ALA A 35 17.66 7.23 -12.86
CA ALA A 35 18.04 8.20 -11.83
C ALA A 35 16.87 8.34 -10.84
N MET A 36 17.01 7.79 -9.63
CA MET A 36 16.00 7.83 -8.58
C MET A 36 16.36 8.91 -7.55
N VAL A 37 15.54 9.95 -7.39
CA VAL A 37 15.71 10.94 -6.33
C VAL A 37 14.83 10.56 -5.14
N SER A 38 15.45 10.20 -4.02
CA SER A 38 14.78 9.69 -2.82
C SER A 38 15.50 10.13 -1.54
N GLN A 39 14.91 9.88 -0.38
CA GLN A 39 15.53 10.08 0.93
C GLN A 39 15.98 8.76 1.57
N ASP A 40 16.01 7.67 0.81
CA ASP A 40 16.50 6.39 1.31
C ASP A 40 17.99 6.48 1.68
N ARG A 41 18.36 5.94 2.87
CA ARG A 41 19.73 5.99 3.40
C ARG A 41 20.56 4.77 3.05
N ALA A 42 19.90 3.68 2.73
CA ALA A 42 20.54 2.41 2.37
C ALA A 42 20.06 1.90 0.99
N PRO A 43 20.06 2.75 -0.07
CA PRO A 43 19.50 2.36 -1.36
C PRO A 43 20.29 1.22 -2.02
N LEU A 44 21.57 1.03 -1.67
CA LEU A 44 22.39 -0.07 -2.19
C LEU A 44 21.98 -1.45 -1.66
N GLU A 45 21.11 -1.55 -0.66
CA GLU A 45 20.50 -2.82 -0.25
C GLU A 45 19.43 -3.29 -1.24
N LEU A 46 18.96 -2.42 -2.14
CA LEU A 46 18.13 -2.80 -3.28
C LEU A 46 19.03 -3.30 -4.42
N ASP A 47 18.83 -4.55 -4.82
CA ASP A 47 19.72 -5.23 -5.77
C ASP A 47 19.80 -4.59 -7.15
N TRP A 48 18.77 -3.88 -7.58
CA TRP A 48 18.75 -3.22 -8.87
C TRP A 48 19.51 -1.88 -8.90
N ILE A 49 19.87 -1.28 -7.74
CA ILE A 49 20.61 -0.01 -7.66
C ILE A 49 22.11 -0.28 -7.77
N ASP A 50 22.78 0.40 -8.70
CA ASP A 50 24.21 0.28 -8.99
C ASP A 50 25.09 1.23 -8.21
N ALA A 51 24.57 2.42 -7.92
CA ALA A 51 25.28 3.45 -7.16
C ALA A 51 24.33 4.29 -6.31
N ALA A 52 24.86 4.83 -5.22
CA ALA A 52 24.17 5.79 -4.35
C ALA A 52 24.91 7.12 -4.33
N GLY A 53 24.20 8.22 -4.54
CA GLY A 53 24.70 9.57 -4.46
C GLY A 53 24.09 10.34 -3.29
N HIS A 54 24.88 11.13 -2.58
CA HIS A 54 24.39 12.07 -1.58
C HIS A 54 25.21 13.35 -1.63
N TRP A 55 24.59 14.46 -1.21
CA TRP A 55 25.29 15.73 -1.11
C TRP A 55 25.87 15.89 0.30
N ASP A 56 27.18 16.17 0.38
CA ASP A 56 27.86 16.56 1.60
C ASP A 56 28.62 17.87 1.35
N GLY A 57 28.37 18.89 2.21
CA GLY A 57 28.97 20.22 2.05
C GLY A 57 28.75 20.88 0.69
N GLY A 58 27.67 20.50 -0.03
CA GLY A 58 27.33 21.01 -1.37
C GLY A 58 27.96 20.23 -2.53
N ALA A 59 28.81 19.25 -2.29
CA ALA A 59 29.38 18.36 -3.30
C ALA A 59 28.61 17.03 -3.36
N LEU A 60 28.40 16.49 -4.57
CA LEU A 60 27.82 15.17 -4.77
C LEU A 60 28.89 14.09 -4.63
N GLU A 61 28.74 13.23 -3.63
CA GLU A 61 29.53 12.04 -3.43
C GLU A 61 28.80 10.81 -3.94
N LEU A 62 29.52 9.92 -4.65
CA LEU A 62 28.97 8.70 -5.23
C LEU A 62 29.65 7.46 -4.64
N SER A 63 28.86 6.55 -4.10
CA SER A 63 29.28 5.19 -3.73
C SER A 63 28.83 4.23 -4.84
N VAL A 64 29.78 3.63 -5.55
CA VAL A 64 29.49 2.76 -6.70
C VAL A 64 29.62 1.29 -6.31
N ARG A 65 28.56 0.50 -6.52
CA ARG A 65 28.53 -0.95 -6.33
C ARG A 65 28.82 -1.71 -7.63
N ARG A 66 28.27 -1.22 -8.76
CA ARG A 66 28.50 -1.77 -10.11
C ARG A 66 28.92 -0.65 -11.05
N ASP A 67 29.97 -0.89 -11.86
CA ASP A 67 30.51 0.09 -12.81
C ASP A 67 30.48 -0.48 -14.25
N PRO A 68 29.98 0.27 -15.26
CA PRO A 68 29.35 1.59 -15.14
C PRO A 68 27.94 1.51 -14.50
N PRO A 69 27.59 2.45 -13.63
CA PRO A 69 26.29 2.47 -12.96
C PRO A 69 25.18 2.87 -13.96
N ARG A 70 24.12 2.06 -14.03
CA ARG A 70 22.94 2.32 -14.86
C ARG A 70 21.73 2.72 -14.05
N ALA A 71 21.66 2.31 -12.79
CA ALA A 71 20.63 2.70 -11.84
C ALA A 71 21.28 3.40 -10.63
N VAL A 72 21.00 4.67 -10.47
CA VAL A 72 21.60 5.50 -9.42
C VAL A 72 20.52 6.13 -8.55
N ALA A 73 20.61 5.93 -7.24
CA ALA A 73 19.75 6.61 -6.27
C ALA A 73 20.47 7.86 -5.73
N TYR A 74 19.79 8.99 -5.75
CA TYR A 74 20.30 10.28 -5.30
C TYR A 74 19.52 10.76 -4.08
N ARG A 75 20.23 11.16 -3.03
CA ARG A 75 19.66 11.68 -1.79
C ARG A 75 20.03 13.14 -1.58
N PRO A 76 19.11 14.08 -1.93
CA PRO A 76 19.31 15.51 -1.66
C PRO A 76 19.50 15.79 -0.16
N ASP A 77 20.37 16.77 0.15
CA ASP A 77 20.46 17.31 1.50
C ASP A 77 19.29 18.25 1.77
N LEU A 78 18.41 17.85 2.67
CA LEU A 78 17.21 18.59 3.08
C LEU A 78 17.40 19.35 4.40
N ASN A 79 18.66 19.53 4.86
CA ASN A 79 18.95 20.19 6.14
C ASN A 79 18.19 19.54 7.33
N GLY A 80 18.03 18.21 7.28
CA GLY A 80 17.41 17.43 8.35
C GLY A 80 15.88 17.52 8.45
N LEU A 81 15.19 18.24 7.54
CA LEU A 81 13.73 18.37 7.51
C LEU A 81 13.12 17.55 6.36
N LEU A 82 12.20 16.64 6.68
CA LEU A 82 11.42 15.88 5.70
C LEU A 82 9.93 16.22 5.83
N PRO A 83 9.34 16.96 4.89
CA PRO A 83 7.90 17.17 4.84
C PRO A 83 7.15 15.87 4.54
N VAL A 84 6.09 15.57 5.29
CA VAL A 84 5.29 14.35 5.13
C VAL A 84 3.80 14.66 4.98
N TYR A 85 3.03 13.73 4.37
CA TYR A 85 1.56 13.87 4.21
C TYR A 85 0.81 13.35 5.43
N VAL A 86 1.37 12.38 6.11
CA VAL A 86 0.83 11.76 7.33
C VAL A 86 1.94 11.75 8.35
N ALA A 87 1.62 12.14 9.59
CA ALA A 87 2.60 12.11 10.68
C ALA A 87 3.17 10.71 10.86
N ASP A 88 4.51 10.62 10.81
CA ASP A 88 5.25 9.38 11.01
C ASP A 88 6.65 9.71 11.56
N ARG A 89 7.36 8.70 12.08
CA ARG A 89 8.73 8.86 12.56
C ARG A 89 9.72 8.26 11.56
N TYR A 90 10.71 9.06 11.20
CA TYR A 90 11.80 8.66 10.31
C TYR A 90 13.14 8.86 11.02
N ASP A 91 14.02 7.86 10.94
CA ASP A 91 15.31 7.94 11.62
C ASP A 91 16.21 9.02 11.03
N GLY A 92 16.79 9.83 11.96
CA GLY A 92 17.77 10.84 11.65
C GLY A 92 17.28 12.04 10.82
N VAL A 93 15.97 12.22 10.65
CA VAL A 93 15.35 13.42 10.07
C VAL A 93 14.17 13.87 10.92
N THR A 94 13.93 15.18 10.94
CA THR A 94 12.71 15.73 11.52
C THR A 94 11.60 15.64 10.48
N ALA A 95 10.68 14.68 10.65
CA ALA A 95 9.50 14.56 9.80
C ALA A 95 8.39 15.45 10.34
N LEU A 96 7.91 16.39 9.54
CA LEU A 96 6.80 17.28 9.89
C LEU A 96 5.71 17.21 8.80
N PRO A 97 4.42 17.12 9.19
CA PRO A 97 3.32 17.25 8.25
C PRO A 97 3.38 18.58 7.48
N TYR A 98 3.08 18.53 6.18
CA TYR A 98 3.06 19.76 5.36
C TYR A 98 2.26 20.91 5.97
N PRO A 99 1.09 20.69 6.60
CA PRO A 99 0.34 21.76 7.23
C PRO A 99 1.06 22.51 8.36
N ASP A 100 2.01 21.83 9.02
CA ASP A 100 2.74 22.36 10.18
C ASP A 100 4.00 23.15 9.77
N LEU A 101 4.33 23.15 8.46
CA LEU A 101 5.48 23.88 7.93
C LEU A 101 5.13 25.33 7.62
N SER A 102 6.09 26.23 7.84
CA SER A 102 6.02 27.59 7.32
C SER A 102 6.22 27.62 5.80
N ASP A 103 5.78 28.70 5.14
CA ASP A 103 5.99 28.86 3.70
C ASP A 103 7.49 28.93 3.34
N GLU A 104 8.33 29.46 4.22
CA GLU A 104 9.79 29.51 4.06
C GLU A 104 10.39 28.10 4.10
N GLN A 105 9.94 27.24 5.03
CA GLN A 105 10.39 25.85 5.12
C GLN A 105 9.99 25.05 3.88
N VAL A 106 8.78 25.27 3.36
CA VAL A 106 8.30 24.63 2.12
C VAL A 106 9.14 25.09 0.94
N GLU A 107 9.45 26.40 0.83
CA GLU A 107 10.25 26.93 -0.28
C GLU A 107 11.72 26.47 -0.18
N ASP A 108 12.34 26.41 1.01
CA ASP A 108 13.70 25.85 1.19
C ASP A 108 13.73 24.37 0.76
N TYR A 109 12.74 23.57 1.16
CA TYR A 109 12.61 22.19 0.72
C TYR A 109 12.53 22.07 -0.81
N ILE A 110 11.72 22.91 -1.45
CA ILE A 110 11.60 22.93 -2.91
C ILE A 110 12.92 23.34 -3.54
N ALA A 111 13.56 24.43 -3.09
CA ALA A 111 14.78 24.95 -3.66
C ALA A 111 15.94 23.94 -3.59
N ARG A 112 16.12 23.26 -2.47
CA ARG A 112 17.15 22.22 -2.30
C ARG A 112 16.93 21.04 -3.25
N ASN A 113 15.70 20.56 -3.37
CA ASN A 113 15.37 19.49 -4.31
C ASN A 113 15.54 19.94 -5.77
N VAL A 114 15.15 21.17 -6.12
CA VAL A 114 15.34 21.71 -7.48
C VAL A 114 16.82 21.75 -7.84
N ALA A 115 17.69 22.24 -6.96
CA ALA A 115 19.13 22.28 -7.19
C ALA A 115 19.72 20.87 -7.42
N ALA A 116 19.34 19.92 -6.56
CA ALA A 116 19.79 18.53 -6.71
C ALA A 116 19.30 17.89 -8.01
N VAL A 117 18.01 18.06 -8.36
CA VAL A 117 17.46 17.55 -9.63
C VAL A 117 18.15 18.17 -10.84
N GLN A 118 18.42 19.48 -10.82
CA GLN A 118 19.16 20.14 -11.92
C GLN A 118 20.56 19.53 -12.11
N GLU A 119 21.28 19.22 -11.04
CA GLU A 119 22.58 18.57 -11.14
C GLU A 119 22.44 17.15 -11.70
N VAL A 120 21.46 16.35 -11.24
CA VAL A 120 21.17 15.01 -11.77
C VAL A 120 20.84 15.08 -13.26
N VAL A 121 20.03 16.04 -13.69
CA VAL A 121 19.66 16.25 -15.09
C VAL A 121 20.87 16.64 -15.95
N ALA A 122 21.73 17.54 -15.45
CA ALA A 122 22.94 17.93 -16.16
C ALA A 122 23.89 16.74 -16.39
N ARG A 123 24.01 15.85 -15.41
CA ARG A 123 24.86 14.64 -15.48
C ARG A 123 24.24 13.54 -16.34
N GLY A 124 22.99 13.18 -16.05
CA GLY A 124 22.32 12.00 -16.61
C GLY A 124 21.60 12.26 -17.93
N LYS A 125 21.24 13.53 -18.24
CA LYS A 125 20.47 13.93 -19.43
C LYS A 125 19.27 13.00 -19.68
N PRO A 126 18.30 12.90 -18.75
CA PRO A 126 17.17 11.99 -18.88
C PRO A 126 16.34 12.30 -20.12
N ASP A 127 15.80 11.26 -20.74
CA ASP A 127 14.91 11.37 -21.89
C ASP A 127 13.47 11.70 -21.45
N VAL A 128 13.06 11.18 -20.27
CA VAL A 128 11.76 11.44 -19.64
C VAL A 128 11.90 11.50 -18.12
N ALA A 129 10.92 12.11 -17.44
CA ALA A 129 10.88 12.14 -15.99
C ALA A 129 9.48 11.78 -15.44
N LEU A 130 9.45 11.34 -14.18
CA LEU A 130 8.25 11.06 -13.40
C LEU A 130 8.31 11.79 -12.06
N ALA A 131 7.31 12.61 -11.75
CA ALA A 131 7.08 13.13 -10.42
C ALA A 131 6.04 12.26 -9.68
N ASN A 132 6.28 12.04 -8.41
CA ASN A 132 5.32 11.33 -7.56
C ASN A 132 4.56 12.30 -6.64
N HIS A 133 3.37 11.87 -6.23
CA HIS A 133 2.42 12.63 -5.43
C HIS A 133 1.78 13.81 -6.20
N LEU A 134 1.07 14.70 -5.48
CA LEU A 134 0.44 15.89 -6.05
C LEU A 134 1.23 17.16 -5.71
N VAL A 135 1.84 17.18 -4.55
CA VAL A 135 2.75 18.22 -4.01
C VAL A 135 3.89 17.55 -3.23
N MET A 136 5.16 18.02 -3.15
CA MET A 136 5.74 19.12 -3.93
C MET A 136 6.49 18.57 -5.16
N GLY A 137 6.60 17.23 -5.30
CA GLY A 137 7.36 16.59 -6.38
C GLY A 137 7.07 17.17 -7.77
N PRO A 138 5.80 17.32 -8.21
CA PRO A 138 5.48 17.92 -9.50
C PRO A 138 5.97 19.36 -9.63
N ALA A 139 5.83 20.19 -8.59
CA ALA A 139 6.31 21.58 -8.60
C ALA A 139 7.85 21.65 -8.65
N ILE A 140 8.54 20.72 -7.99
CA ILE A 140 10.01 20.60 -8.05
C ILE A 140 10.43 20.25 -9.46
N LEU A 141 9.82 19.24 -10.11
CA LEU A 141 10.18 18.88 -11.48
C LEU A 141 9.83 19.98 -12.47
N ALA A 142 8.69 20.67 -12.33
CA ALA A 142 8.33 21.80 -13.17
C ALA A 142 9.41 22.90 -13.17
N ARG A 143 9.93 23.23 -11.97
CA ARG A 143 11.01 24.24 -11.83
C ARG A 143 12.36 23.73 -12.34
N ALA A 144 12.73 22.49 -11.96
CA ALA A 144 14.04 21.93 -12.28
C ALA A 144 14.22 21.66 -13.78
N LEU A 145 13.15 21.24 -14.46
CA LEU A 145 13.17 20.88 -15.88
C LEU A 145 12.86 22.08 -16.82
N ALA A 146 12.55 23.25 -16.28
CA ALA A 146 12.26 24.43 -17.09
C ALA A 146 13.41 24.74 -18.05
N GLY A 147 13.11 24.84 -19.36
CA GLY A 147 14.10 25.12 -20.42
C GLY A 147 14.99 23.93 -20.82
N THR A 148 14.90 22.77 -20.19
CA THR A 148 15.72 21.58 -20.53
C THR A 148 15.16 20.78 -21.71
N GLY A 149 13.87 20.91 -22.00
CA GLY A 149 13.17 20.09 -22.99
C GLY A 149 12.81 18.66 -22.52
N VAL A 150 13.18 18.25 -21.31
CA VAL A 150 12.84 16.94 -20.74
C VAL A 150 11.36 16.92 -20.36
N PRO A 151 10.52 16.07 -21.00
CA PRO A 151 9.11 15.93 -20.66
C PRO A 151 8.94 15.10 -19.39
N TYR A 152 7.84 15.34 -18.65
CA TYR A 152 7.53 14.55 -17.47
C TYR A 152 6.04 14.20 -17.34
N ALA A 153 5.78 13.10 -16.65
CA ALA A 153 4.47 12.72 -16.14
C ALA A 153 4.40 12.91 -14.62
N VAL A 154 3.18 12.91 -14.09
CA VAL A 154 2.92 12.93 -12.66
C VAL A 154 2.14 11.67 -12.28
N LYS A 155 2.60 10.93 -11.26
CA LYS A 155 1.84 9.87 -10.60
C LYS A 155 1.20 10.44 -9.34
N VAL A 156 -0.13 10.56 -9.35
CA VAL A 156 -0.87 11.01 -8.18
C VAL A 156 -1.15 9.80 -7.28
N HIS A 157 -0.60 9.85 -6.04
CA HIS A 157 -0.95 8.99 -4.94
C HIS A 157 -1.98 9.69 -4.05
N GLY A 158 -2.96 8.98 -3.49
CA GLY A 158 -4.10 9.58 -2.80
C GLY A 158 -3.73 10.44 -1.58
N SER A 159 -2.66 10.08 -0.84
CA SER A 159 -2.30 10.74 0.43
C SER A 159 -2.06 12.26 0.29
N ALA A 160 -1.30 12.69 -0.72
CA ALA A 160 -1.04 14.13 -0.93
C ALA A 160 -2.34 14.90 -1.28
N LEU A 161 -3.23 14.30 -2.06
CA LEU A 161 -4.52 14.88 -2.44
C LEU A 161 -5.43 15.00 -1.22
N GLU A 162 -5.66 13.89 -0.50
CA GLU A 162 -6.67 13.78 0.54
C GLU A 162 -6.23 14.43 1.86
N TYR A 163 -4.95 14.30 2.24
CA TYR A 163 -4.48 14.79 3.55
C TYR A 163 -3.77 16.14 3.50
N THR A 164 -3.42 16.64 2.30
CA THR A 164 -2.68 17.90 2.18
C THR A 164 -3.40 18.93 1.30
N VAL A 165 -3.68 18.61 0.03
CA VAL A 165 -4.19 19.62 -0.91
C VAL A 165 -5.66 19.97 -0.64
N LYS A 166 -6.53 18.98 -0.44
CA LYS A 166 -7.97 19.22 -0.19
C LYS A 166 -8.23 19.95 1.13
N PRO A 167 -7.61 19.54 2.27
CA PRO A 167 -7.86 20.22 3.55
C PRO A 167 -7.17 21.59 3.65
N TYR A 168 -6.09 21.82 2.89
CA TYR A 168 -5.26 23.01 3.04
C TYR A 168 -5.05 23.73 1.70
N PRO A 169 -5.95 24.68 1.33
CA PRO A 169 -5.92 25.36 0.02
C PRO A 169 -4.61 26.10 -0.32
N ARG A 170 -3.77 26.40 0.67
CA ARG A 170 -2.45 27.04 0.45
C ARG A 170 -1.51 26.21 -0.43
N PHE A 171 -1.74 24.90 -0.55
CA PHE A 171 -0.95 24.01 -1.40
C PHE A 171 -1.46 23.88 -2.84
N MET A 172 -2.67 24.39 -3.11
CA MET A 172 -3.27 24.35 -4.43
C MET A 172 -2.42 25.03 -5.52
N PRO A 173 -1.79 26.19 -5.28
CA PRO A 173 -0.92 26.81 -6.29
C PRO A 173 0.26 25.92 -6.69
N ALA A 174 0.88 25.21 -5.73
CA ALA A 174 1.97 24.29 -6.01
C ALA A 174 1.50 23.06 -6.82
N ALA A 175 0.31 22.51 -6.52
CA ALA A 175 -0.29 21.44 -7.30
C ALA A 175 -0.53 21.86 -8.75
N ARG A 176 -1.15 23.03 -8.98
CA ARG A 176 -1.39 23.58 -10.33
C ARG A 176 -0.09 23.86 -11.09
N ALA A 177 0.90 24.46 -10.43
CA ALA A 177 2.21 24.74 -11.01
C ALA A 177 2.93 23.47 -11.47
N GLY A 178 2.79 22.38 -10.71
CA GLY A 178 3.39 21.08 -11.05
C GLY A 178 2.66 20.32 -12.13
N LEU A 179 1.31 20.37 -12.16
CA LEU A 179 0.51 19.65 -13.16
C LEU A 179 0.43 20.37 -14.51
N GLY A 180 0.51 21.71 -14.54
CA GLY A 180 0.37 22.49 -15.76
C GLY A 180 1.33 22.05 -16.87
N PRO A 181 2.67 22.01 -16.65
CA PRO A 181 3.65 21.59 -17.65
C PRO A 181 3.72 20.07 -17.88
N ALA A 182 3.15 19.25 -17.00
CA ALA A 182 3.16 17.79 -17.14
C ALA A 182 2.48 17.36 -18.45
N ARG A 183 3.06 16.35 -19.12
CA ARG A 183 2.52 15.78 -20.37
C ARG A 183 1.38 14.81 -20.11
N GLY A 184 1.42 14.09 -18.99
CA GLY A 184 0.38 13.16 -18.57
C GLY A 184 0.29 13.06 -17.05
N ILE A 185 -0.90 12.72 -16.56
CA ILE A 185 -1.19 12.56 -15.13
C ILE A 185 -1.74 11.14 -14.96
N LEU A 186 -1.06 10.33 -14.16
CA LEU A 186 -1.43 8.94 -13.89
C LEU A 186 -2.07 8.83 -12.51
N VAL A 187 -3.26 8.26 -12.46
CA VAL A 187 -3.99 7.96 -11.22
C VAL A 187 -4.15 6.45 -11.03
N GLY A 188 -4.28 5.99 -9.78
CA GLY A 188 -4.42 4.57 -9.47
C GLY A 188 -5.79 4.01 -9.85
N SER A 189 -6.82 4.85 -9.79
CA SER A 189 -8.23 4.46 -9.92
C SER A 189 -9.06 5.62 -10.47
N ARG A 190 -10.26 5.30 -10.95
CA ARG A 190 -11.29 6.29 -11.34
C ARG A 190 -11.63 7.19 -10.14
N HIS A 191 -11.80 6.58 -8.97
CA HIS A 191 -12.07 7.33 -7.73
C HIS A 191 -11.01 8.42 -7.48
N THR A 192 -9.73 8.10 -7.63
CA THR A 192 -8.65 9.10 -7.49
C THR A 192 -8.71 10.17 -8.58
N ALA A 193 -9.09 9.82 -9.81
CA ALA A 193 -9.28 10.80 -10.89
C ALA A 193 -10.41 11.78 -10.55
N GLU A 194 -11.57 11.27 -10.17
CA GLU A 194 -12.75 12.08 -9.82
C GLU A 194 -12.45 13.01 -8.62
N SER A 195 -11.76 12.50 -7.59
CA SER A 195 -11.33 13.30 -6.44
C SER A 195 -10.34 14.41 -6.85
N LEU A 196 -9.39 14.10 -7.74
CA LEU A 196 -8.42 15.08 -8.27
C LEU A 196 -9.14 16.16 -9.08
N TRP A 197 -10.06 15.77 -9.97
CA TRP A 197 -10.82 16.69 -10.81
C TRP A 197 -11.71 17.62 -9.99
N ALA A 198 -12.41 17.06 -9.00
CA ALA A 198 -13.25 17.87 -8.09
C ALA A 198 -12.40 18.86 -7.27
N ALA A 199 -11.19 18.49 -6.86
CA ALA A 199 -10.33 19.37 -6.08
C ALA A 199 -9.71 20.50 -6.90
N LEU A 200 -9.33 20.23 -8.16
CA LEU A 200 -8.62 21.19 -9.00
C LEU A 200 -9.56 22.03 -9.89
N ASP A 201 -10.71 21.47 -10.26
CA ASP A 201 -11.69 22.10 -11.17
C ASP A 201 -10.99 22.72 -12.42
N ASP A 202 -10.21 21.87 -13.13
CA ASP A 202 -9.40 22.26 -14.27
C ASP A 202 -9.55 21.26 -15.42
N PRO A 203 -10.22 21.64 -16.53
CA PRO A 203 -10.40 20.79 -17.70
C PRO A 203 -9.10 20.27 -18.30
N ALA A 204 -8.02 21.06 -18.28
CA ALA A 204 -6.73 20.65 -18.81
C ALA A 204 -6.10 19.52 -17.97
N VAL A 205 -6.38 19.45 -16.67
CA VAL A 205 -6.00 18.33 -15.81
C VAL A 205 -6.80 17.08 -16.18
N GLN A 206 -8.11 17.21 -16.44
CA GLN A 206 -8.96 16.09 -16.85
C GLN A 206 -8.48 15.47 -18.17
N GLU A 207 -8.21 16.31 -19.17
CA GLU A 207 -7.72 15.88 -20.49
C GLU A 207 -6.43 15.07 -20.42
N LYS A 208 -5.53 15.41 -19.47
CA LYS A 208 -4.23 14.74 -19.29
C LYS A 208 -4.29 13.53 -18.35
N THR A 209 -5.41 13.28 -17.67
CA THR A 209 -5.52 12.21 -16.67
C THR A 209 -5.77 10.86 -17.35
N ARG A 210 -4.99 9.84 -16.96
CA ARG A 210 -5.11 8.46 -17.43
C ARG A 210 -4.98 7.47 -16.28
N LEU A 211 -5.55 6.27 -16.46
CA LEU A 211 -5.36 5.18 -15.51
C LEU A 211 -3.94 4.61 -15.62
N GLY A 212 -3.24 4.64 -14.50
CA GLY A 212 -1.94 4.03 -14.32
C GLY A 212 -1.90 3.33 -12.95
N PRO A 213 -2.68 2.26 -12.72
CA PRO A 213 -2.65 1.54 -11.44
C PRO A 213 -1.23 1.05 -11.15
N PRO A 214 -0.88 0.84 -9.86
CA PRO A 214 0.38 0.23 -9.49
C PRO A 214 0.48 -1.19 -10.03
N GLY A 215 1.70 -1.68 -10.13
CA GLY A 215 1.99 -3.04 -10.52
C GLY A 215 2.02 -4.00 -9.33
N VAL A 216 2.04 -5.28 -9.66
CA VAL A 216 2.39 -6.39 -8.77
C VAL A 216 3.57 -7.10 -9.42
N ASP A 217 4.54 -7.49 -8.63
CA ASP A 217 5.58 -8.40 -9.11
C ASP A 217 5.02 -9.83 -9.21
N VAL A 218 4.39 -10.10 -10.35
CA VAL A 218 3.76 -11.40 -10.63
C VAL A 218 4.77 -12.54 -10.86
N GLY A 219 6.06 -12.24 -10.84
CA GLY A 219 7.14 -13.24 -10.82
C GLY A 219 7.41 -13.74 -9.40
N THR A 220 7.29 -12.85 -8.43
CA THR A 220 7.54 -13.10 -7.00
C THR A 220 6.24 -13.43 -6.26
N PHE A 221 5.19 -12.60 -6.45
CA PHE A 221 3.83 -12.89 -5.97
C PHE A 221 3.17 -13.89 -6.92
N THR A 222 3.32 -15.17 -6.61
CA THR A 222 2.85 -16.25 -7.48
C THR A 222 2.27 -17.38 -6.63
N PRO A 223 1.22 -18.08 -7.10
CA PRO A 223 0.69 -19.23 -6.39
C PRO A 223 1.74 -20.33 -6.31
N ARG A 224 1.68 -21.08 -5.23
CA ARG A 224 2.50 -22.28 -5.03
C ARG A 224 1.59 -23.48 -4.76
N GLU A 225 2.08 -24.67 -5.09
CA GLU A 225 1.43 -25.91 -4.67
C GLU A 225 1.46 -26.02 -3.13
N PRO A 226 0.50 -26.72 -2.50
CA PRO A 226 0.36 -26.75 -1.04
C PRO A 226 1.64 -27.12 -0.26
N GLY A 227 2.39 -28.13 -0.73
CA GLY A 227 3.66 -28.53 -0.11
C GLY A 227 4.71 -27.43 -0.14
N PRO A 228 5.14 -26.95 -1.32
CA PRO A 228 6.07 -25.81 -1.45
C PRO A 228 5.58 -24.51 -0.77
N ALA A 229 4.27 -24.28 -0.68
CA ALA A 229 3.73 -23.12 0.04
C ALA A 229 3.95 -23.24 1.56
N ALA A 230 3.64 -24.41 2.13
CA ALA A 230 3.87 -24.70 3.55
C ALA A 230 5.38 -24.68 3.91
N GLU A 231 6.23 -25.23 3.04
CA GLU A 231 7.69 -25.17 3.21
C GLU A 231 8.21 -23.73 3.18
N GLY A 232 7.64 -22.84 2.33
CA GLY A 232 7.96 -21.43 2.28
C GLY A 232 7.63 -20.73 3.60
N LEU A 233 6.42 -20.95 4.13
CA LEU A 233 5.99 -20.38 5.40
C LEU A 233 6.90 -20.83 6.56
N GLU A 234 7.24 -22.13 6.63
CA GLU A 234 8.12 -22.66 7.67
C GLU A 234 9.55 -22.11 7.57
N ARG A 235 10.08 -21.95 6.35
CA ARG A 235 11.38 -21.30 6.13
C ARG A 235 11.36 -19.87 6.64
N LEU A 236 10.35 -19.08 6.27
CA LEU A 236 10.20 -17.70 6.75
C LEU A 236 10.12 -17.66 8.28
N ARG A 237 9.31 -18.53 8.89
CA ARG A 237 9.22 -18.65 10.34
C ARG A 237 10.57 -18.91 10.98
N ALA A 238 11.36 -19.84 10.43
CA ALA A 238 12.67 -20.19 10.95
C ALA A 238 13.67 -19.05 10.79
N GLU A 239 13.65 -18.33 9.67
CA GLU A 239 14.49 -17.15 9.42
C GLU A 239 14.18 -16.03 10.42
N LEU A 240 12.89 -15.73 10.66
CA LEU A 240 12.45 -14.74 11.64
C LEU A 240 12.85 -15.12 13.08
N ALA A 241 12.70 -16.40 13.46
CA ALA A 241 13.09 -16.89 14.78
C ALA A 241 14.62 -16.85 15.01
N ALA A 242 15.40 -16.93 13.94
CA ALA A 242 16.86 -16.85 14.01
C ALA A 242 17.41 -15.43 13.87
N ALA A 243 16.58 -14.47 13.45
CA ALA A 243 16.99 -13.10 13.23
C ALA A 243 17.26 -12.39 14.58
N PRO A 244 18.32 -11.57 14.69
CA PRO A 244 18.55 -10.77 15.88
C PRO A 244 17.40 -9.76 16.06
N PRO A 245 17.07 -9.39 17.32
CA PRO A 245 16.10 -8.33 17.59
C PRO A 245 16.53 -7.04 16.90
N GLU A 246 15.60 -6.34 16.23
CA GLU A 246 15.90 -5.03 15.67
C GLU A 246 16.27 -4.03 16.78
N ALA A 247 17.37 -3.28 16.59
CA ALA A 247 17.93 -2.40 17.61
C ALA A 247 17.10 -1.14 17.89
N ASP A 248 16.08 -0.85 17.08
CA ASP A 248 15.36 0.43 17.13
C ASP A 248 13.89 0.28 17.54
N ALA A 249 13.68 0.16 18.85
CA ALA A 249 12.34 0.13 19.47
C ALA A 249 11.58 1.49 19.39
N GLY A 250 12.17 2.53 18.78
CA GLY A 250 11.60 3.88 18.71
C GLY A 250 10.99 4.25 17.37
N SER A 251 11.22 3.48 16.31
CA SER A 251 10.70 3.71 14.99
C SER A 251 9.24 3.19 14.85
N SER A 252 8.41 3.92 14.12
CA SER A 252 7.07 3.42 13.71
C SER A 252 7.16 2.18 12.81
N PHE A 253 8.35 1.87 12.29
CA PHE A 253 8.64 0.72 11.44
C PHE A 253 9.31 -0.43 12.19
N ALA A 254 9.57 -0.29 13.50
CA ALA A 254 10.12 -1.36 14.32
C ALA A 254 9.24 -2.61 14.26
N ARG A 255 9.89 -3.80 14.22
CA ARG A 255 9.20 -5.09 14.21
C ARG A 255 9.78 -6.01 15.28
N SER A 256 8.97 -6.99 15.68
CA SER A 256 9.41 -8.10 16.52
C SER A 256 9.44 -9.37 15.68
N THR A 257 10.65 -9.84 15.36
CA THR A 257 10.82 -11.07 14.59
C THR A 257 10.36 -12.30 15.37
N ASP A 258 10.51 -12.31 16.70
CA ASP A 258 10.00 -13.39 17.59
C ASP A 258 8.47 -13.44 17.58
N GLU A 259 7.80 -12.29 17.62
CA GLU A 259 6.34 -12.20 17.54
C GLU A 259 5.85 -12.73 16.18
N ALA A 260 6.47 -12.29 15.10
CA ALA A 260 6.16 -12.75 13.75
C ALA A 260 6.36 -14.27 13.62
N ALA A 261 7.49 -14.80 14.08
CA ALA A 261 7.78 -16.23 14.06
C ALA A 261 6.74 -17.04 14.89
N THR A 262 6.33 -16.51 16.04
CA THR A 262 5.29 -17.13 16.90
C THR A 262 3.94 -17.15 16.19
N ALA A 263 3.54 -16.02 15.59
CA ALA A 263 2.27 -15.91 14.87
C ALA A 263 2.21 -16.84 13.64
N LEU A 264 3.28 -16.91 12.85
CA LEU A 264 3.38 -17.82 11.71
C LEU A 264 3.40 -19.29 12.15
N GLY A 265 4.09 -19.61 13.25
CA GLY A 265 4.15 -20.96 13.81
C GLY A 265 2.81 -21.48 14.42
N ALA A 266 1.84 -20.60 14.60
CA ALA A 266 0.49 -20.97 15.06
C ALA A 266 -0.43 -21.37 13.89
N LEU A 267 0.01 -21.31 12.64
CA LEU A 267 -0.75 -21.65 11.44
C LEU A 267 -0.35 -23.05 10.93
N ASP A 268 -1.35 -23.84 10.59
CA ASP A 268 -1.18 -25.12 9.89
C ASP A 268 -1.88 -25.06 8.53
N PRO A 269 -1.15 -24.77 7.43
CA PRO A 269 -1.76 -24.67 6.09
C PRO A 269 -2.45 -25.96 5.61
N GLY A 270 -2.16 -27.10 6.24
CA GLY A 270 -2.78 -28.39 5.92
C GLY A 270 -4.13 -28.61 6.60
N GLN A 271 -4.42 -27.89 7.67
CA GLN A 271 -5.61 -28.08 8.50
C GLN A 271 -6.45 -26.80 8.63
N ASP A 272 -5.80 -25.63 8.66
CA ASP A 272 -6.45 -24.35 8.91
C ASP A 272 -6.99 -23.72 7.62
N ARG A 273 -8.07 -22.92 7.76
CA ARG A 273 -8.51 -21.94 6.78
C ARG A 273 -7.92 -20.59 7.14
N ILE A 274 -6.93 -20.14 6.38
CA ILE A 274 -6.12 -18.98 6.74
C ILE A 274 -6.69 -17.72 6.09
N VAL A 275 -7.11 -16.76 6.93
CA VAL A 275 -7.49 -15.40 6.53
C VAL A 275 -6.41 -14.45 6.98
N VAL A 276 -5.97 -13.53 6.10
CA VAL A 276 -4.91 -12.57 6.42
C VAL A 276 -5.42 -11.15 6.25
N TYR A 277 -5.07 -10.28 7.18
CA TYR A 277 -5.10 -8.84 7.02
C TYR A 277 -3.68 -8.32 6.84
N ILE A 278 -3.45 -7.42 5.88
CA ILE A 278 -2.15 -6.78 5.65
C ILE A 278 -2.35 -5.27 5.51
N GLY A 279 -1.77 -4.49 6.44
CA GLY A 279 -1.86 -3.04 6.36
C GLY A 279 -1.49 -2.29 7.64
N LYS A 280 -1.53 -0.95 7.59
CA LYS A 280 -1.38 -0.12 8.79
C LYS A 280 -2.53 -0.38 9.76
N LEU A 281 -2.21 -0.43 11.05
CA LEU A 281 -3.20 -0.57 12.13
C LEU A 281 -3.61 0.83 12.60
N ILE A 282 -4.54 1.41 11.86
CA ILE A 282 -5.18 2.71 12.10
C ILE A 282 -6.69 2.55 11.86
N ALA A 283 -7.53 3.35 12.51
CA ALA A 283 -8.99 3.18 12.47
C ALA A 283 -9.57 3.24 11.05
N SER A 284 -9.00 4.06 10.15
CA SER A 284 -9.45 4.13 8.76
C SER A 284 -9.29 2.83 7.96
N LYS A 285 -8.55 1.84 8.49
CA LYS A 285 -8.36 0.52 7.86
C LYS A 285 -9.39 -0.52 8.30
N GLY A 286 -10.26 -0.20 9.27
CA GLY A 286 -11.42 -1.00 9.61
C GLY A 286 -11.12 -2.37 10.23
N VAL A 287 -9.95 -2.57 10.83
CA VAL A 287 -9.56 -3.88 11.42
C VAL A 287 -10.49 -4.27 12.55
N GLU A 288 -11.07 -3.30 13.26
CA GLU A 288 -12.10 -3.52 14.28
C GLU A 288 -13.34 -4.22 13.72
N LEU A 289 -13.70 -3.96 12.45
CA LEU A 289 -14.83 -4.63 11.78
C LEU A 289 -14.51 -6.11 11.53
N LEU A 290 -13.27 -6.39 11.13
CA LEU A 290 -12.81 -7.77 10.92
C LEU A 290 -12.77 -8.56 12.24
N LEU A 291 -12.27 -7.93 13.31
CA LEU A 291 -12.27 -8.54 14.65
C LEU A 291 -13.69 -8.81 15.15
N ALA A 292 -14.63 -7.87 14.91
CA ALA A 292 -16.02 -8.07 15.26
C ALA A 292 -16.74 -9.12 14.37
N ALA A 293 -16.30 -9.28 13.11
CA ALA A 293 -16.81 -10.30 12.19
C ALA A 293 -16.28 -11.70 12.53
N TRP A 294 -15.11 -11.80 13.15
CA TRP A 294 -14.41 -13.05 13.35
C TRP A 294 -15.17 -14.12 14.16
N PRO A 295 -15.90 -13.78 15.25
CA PRO A 295 -16.78 -14.73 15.92
C PRO A 295 -17.82 -15.38 15.00
N LEU A 296 -18.38 -14.59 14.08
CA LEU A 296 -19.40 -15.08 13.13
C LEU A 296 -18.77 -15.99 12.07
N VAL A 297 -17.56 -15.72 11.64
CA VAL A 297 -16.78 -16.61 10.75
C VAL A 297 -16.51 -17.93 11.44
N LEU A 298 -15.99 -17.91 12.68
CA LEU A 298 -15.67 -19.13 13.43
C LEU A 298 -16.89 -19.99 13.77
N ALA A 299 -18.06 -19.38 13.93
CA ALA A 299 -19.30 -20.11 14.14
C ALA A 299 -19.66 -21.01 12.93
N ARG A 300 -19.22 -20.66 11.71
CA ARG A 300 -19.42 -21.44 10.48
C ARG A 300 -18.19 -22.27 10.11
N VAL A 301 -16.99 -21.71 10.30
CA VAL A 301 -15.70 -22.28 9.90
C VAL A 301 -14.78 -22.38 11.11
N PRO A 302 -14.93 -23.43 11.96
CA PRO A 302 -14.21 -23.52 13.24
C PRO A 302 -12.69 -23.72 13.11
N ASP A 303 -12.20 -24.16 11.96
CA ASP A 303 -10.79 -24.32 11.60
C ASP A 303 -10.17 -23.03 11.01
N ALA A 304 -10.93 -21.92 10.94
CA ALA A 304 -10.38 -20.64 10.47
C ALA A 304 -9.35 -20.05 11.46
N ARG A 305 -8.30 -19.43 10.89
CA ARG A 305 -7.27 -18.65 11.58
C ARG A 305 -7.19 -17.27 10.96
N LEU A 306 -7.08 -16.23 11.79
CA LEU A 306 -6.85 -14.86 11.37
C LEU A 306 -5.42 -14.45 11.68
N LEU A 307 -4.64 -14.10 10.67
CA LEU A 307 -3.32 -13.50 10.80
C LEU A 307 -3.41 -12.01 10.53
N ILE A 308 -3.00 -11.19 11.50
CA ILE A 308 -2.91 -9.73 11.37
C ILE A 308 -1.45 -9.36 11.11
N VAL A 309 -1.17 -8.93 9.89
CA VAL A 309 0.14 -8.41 9.49
C VAL A 309 0.05 -6.89 9.40
N GLY A 310 0.74 -6.18 10.29
CA GLY A 310 0.71 -4.73 10.29
C GLY A 310 1.21 -4.08 11.57
N PHE A 311 1.34 -2.77 11.48
CA PHE A 311 1.79 -1.90 12.57
C PHE A 311 1.00 -0.59 12.55
N GLY A 312 0.96 0.12 13.67
CA GLY A 312 0.29 1.42 13.76
C GLY A 312 -0.19 1.76 15.16
N ALA A 313 -0.57 3.01 15.34
CA ALA A 313 -0.95 3.57 16.64
C ALA A 313 -2.21 2.91 17.25
N PHE A 314 -3.06 2.31 16.43
CA PHE A 314 -4.30 1.68 16.86
C PHE A 314 -4.13 0.21 17.30
N ARG A 315 -2.94 -0.38 17.15
CA ARG A 315 -2.68 -1.79 17.44
C ARG A 315 -3.11 -2.21 18.84
N GLY A 316 -2.64 -1.52 19.88
CA GLY A 316 -2.97 -1.88 21.26
C GLY A 316 -4.47 -1.83 21.57
N ALA A 317 -5.20 -0.88 20.96
CA ALA A 317 -6.64 -0.78 21.07
C ALA A 317 -7.37 -1.94 20.38
N LEU A 318 -6.87 -2.40 19.22
CA LEU A 318 -7.39 -3.57 18.50
C LEU A 318 -7.13 -4.89 19.25
N GLU A 319 -5.95 -5.05 19.86
CA GLU A 319 -5.65 -6.19 20.73
C GLU A 319 -6.59 -6.20 21.96
N GLY A 320 -6.84 -5.03 22.55
CA GLY A 320 -7.83 -4.84 23.60
C GLY A 320 -9.24 -5.27 23.15
N LEU A 321 -9.68 -4.79 21.98
CA LEU A 321 -10.98 -5.18 21.39
C LEU A 321 -11.09 -6.70 21.22
N ALA A 322 -10.08 -7.35 20.66
CA ALA A 322 -10.08 -8.79 20.47
C ALA A 322 -10.23 -9.54 21.82
N ALA A 323 -9.54 -9.07 22.86
CA ALA A 323 -9.65 -9.63 24.20
C ALA A 323 -11.02 -9.36 24.83
N ASP A 324 -11.61 -8.17 24.67
CA ASP A 324 -12.94 -7.81 25.18
C ASP A 324 -14.01 -8.68 24.52
N LEU A 325 -13.98 -8.82 23.20
CA LEU A 325 -14.88 -9.71 22.47
C LEU A 325 -14.77 -11.16 22.95
N ALA A 326 -13.56 -11.69 23.09
CA ALA A 326 -13.32 -13.07 23.56
C ALA A 326 -13.87 -13.31 24.97
N ARG A 327 -13.89 -12.27 25.84
CA ARG A 327 -14.52 -12.33 27.17
C ARG A 327 -16.02 -12.09 27.15
N GLY A 328 -16.60 -11.75 26.00
CA GLY A 328 -18.01 -11.37 25.85
C GLY A 328 -18.36 -10.00 26.42
N ASP A 329 -17.37 -9.13 26.65
CA ASP A 329 -17.55 -7.76 27.16
C ASP A 329 -17.88 -6.80 26.01
N LEU A 330 -19.15 -6.79 25.60
CA LEU A 330 -19.61 -5.94 24.50
C LEU A 330 -19.67 -4.45 24.90
N ASP A 331 -19.71 -4.13 26.17
CA ASP A 331 -19.71 -2.74 26.65
C ASP A 331 -18.31 -2.15 26.53
N ALA A 332 -17.26 -2.91 26.88
CA ALA A 332 -15.89 -2.53 26.64
C ALA A 332 -15.60 -2.39 25.13
N ALA A 333 -16.07 -3.34 24.31
CA ALA A 333 -15.95 -3.26 22.85
C ALA A 333 -16.61 -1.97 22.28
N ARG A 334 -17.81 -1.59 22.80
CA ARG A 334 -18.50 -0.35 22.42
C ARG A 334 -17.78 0.90 22.88
N ALA A 335 -16.99 0.82 23.94
CA ALA A 335 -16.20 1.94 24.43
C ALA A 335 -14.96 2.25 23.59
N LEU A 336 -14.57 1.38 22.65
CA LEU A 336 -13.44 1.60 21.75
C LEU A 336 -13.60 2.93 20.98
N ARG A 337 -12.48 3.64 20.83
CA ARG A 337 -12.39 4.88 20.04
C ARG A 337 -11.19 4.79 19.10
N ALA A 338 -11.29 5.46 17.96
CA ALA A 338 -10.18 5.67 17.06
C ALA A 338 -9.02 6.41 17.76
N GLU A 339 -7.83 6.41 17.15
CA GLU A 339 -6.62 7.06 17.71
C GLU A 339 -6.78 8.57 17.91
N ASP A 340 -7.71 9.21 17.22
CA ASP A 340 -8.08 10.62 17.38
C ASP A 340 -9.30 10.86 18.31
N GLY A 341 -9.77 9.82 19.00
CA GLY A 341 -10.87 9.85 19.92
C GLY A 341 -12.28 9.76 19.28
N ARG A 342 -12.37 9.66 17.95
CA ARG A 342 -13.67 9.50 17.25
C ARG A 342 -14.34 8.17 17.59
N ARG A 343 -15.67 8.14 17.46
CA ARG A 343 -16.46 6.89 17.47
C ARG A 343 -16.18 6.08 16.21
N LEU A 344 -16.47 4.78 16.28
CA LEU A 344 -16.40 3.81 15.19
C LEU A 344 -17.84 3.40 14.81
N PRO A 345 -18.49 4.17 13.92
CA PRO A 345 -19.93 4.07 13.72
C PRO A 345 -20.41 2.73 13.21
N GLU A 346 -19.61 2.05 12.38
CA GLU A 346 -19.95 0.73 11.82
C GLU A 346 -19.88 -0.36 12.91
N LEU A 347 -18.88 -0.29 13.79
CA LEU A 347 -18.77 -1.18 14.96
C LEU A 347 -19.90 -0.92 15.95
N ASP A 348 -20.16 0.35 16.28
CA ASP A 348 -21.26 0.75 17.16
C ASP A 348 -22.60 0.22 16.63
N ALA A 349 -22.89 0.43 15.33
CA ALA A 349 -24.12 -0.03 14.68
C ALA A 349 -24.29 -1.56 14.75
N PHE A 350 -23.21 -2.31 14.53
CA PHE A 350 -23.22 -3.77 14.65
C PHE A 350 -23.55 -4.21 16.08
N LEU A 351 -22.84 -3.65 17.08
CA LEU A 351 -23.06 -4.02 18.49
C LEU A 351 -24.46 -3.64 18.98
N ASP A 352 -25.03 -2.53 18.48
CA ASP A 352 -26.39 -2.10 18.78
C ASP A 352 -27.45 -3.03 18.14
N ALA A 353 -27.15 -3.55 16.94
CA ALA A 353 -28.03 -4.44 16.19
C ALA A 353 -28.10 -5.88 16.75
N LEU A 354 -27.14 -6.30 17.59
CA LEU A 354 -27.09 -7.65 18.13
C LEU A 354 -28.34 -8.04 18.91
N GLY A 355 -28.92 -7.14 19.71
CA GLY A 355 -30.19 -7.36 20.40
C GLY A 355 -30.30 -8.75 21.05
N PRO A 356 -31.31 -9.55 20.62
CA PRO A 356 -31.51 -10.90 21.14
C PRO A 356 -30.41 -11.89 20.75
N GLU A 357 -29.61 -11.60 19.72
CA GLU A 357 -28.52 -12.46 19.25
C GLU A 357 -27.20 -12.26 20.04
N ALA A 358 -27.16 -11.27 20.92
CA ALA A 358 -25.96 -10.95 21.72
C ALA A 358 -25.44 -12.15 22.54
N ALA A 359 -26.33 -13.01 23.04
CA ALA A 359 -25.91 -14.20 23.79
C ALA A 359 -25.21 -15.22 22.89
N ALA A 360 -25.74 -15.48 21.70
CA ALA A 360 -25.14 -16.38 20.72
C ALA A 360 -23.81 -15.81 20.21
N TYR A 361 -23.75 -14.52 19.96
CA TYR A 361 -22.52 -13.83 19.55
C TYR A 361 -21.41 -13.94 20.61
N ARG A 362 -21.74 -13.72 21.91
CA ARG A 362 -20.77 -13.89 23.01
C ARG A 362 -20.24 -15.34 23.09
N ALA A 363 -21.11 -16.33 22.89
CA ALA A 363 -20.71 -17.73 22.88
C ALA A 363 -19.74 -18.02 21.71
N ALA A 364 -20.01 -17.49 20.52
CA ALA A 364 -19.12 -17.58 19.37
C ALA A 364 -17.80 -16.81 19.60
N ALA A 365 -17.86 -15.63 20.21
CA ALA A 365 -16.70 -14.81 20.48
C ALA A 365 -15.70 -15.46 21.45
N ALA A 366 -16.15 -16.28 22.39
CA ALA A 366 -15.27 -17.06 23.26
C ALA A 366 -14.36 -18.03 22.48
N ALA A 367 -14.79 -18.49 21.28
CA ALA A 367 -14.00 -19.37 20.43
C ALA A 367 -12.86 -18.64 19.69
N THR A 368 -12.80 -17.29 19.73
CA THR A 368 -11.73 -16.51 19.06
C THR A 368 -10.39 -16.59 19.79
N THR A 369 -10.37 -17.01 21.05
CA THR A 369 -9.12 -17.20 21.82
C THR A 369 -8.18 -18.16 21.11
N GLY A 370 -6.96 -17.72 20.81
CA GLY A 370 -5.97 -18.50 20.06
C GLY A 370 -6.29 -18.71 18.58
N ARG A 371 -7.23 -17.91 18.02
CA ARG A 371 -7.62 -17.95 16.60
C ARG A 371 -7.28 -16.64 15.85
N VAL A 372 -6.80 -15.63 16.57
CA VAL A 372 -6.29 -14.36 16.03
C VAL A 372 -4.82 -14.25 16.40
N HIS A 373 -3.97 -14.10 15.40
CA HIS A 373 -2.51 -14.07 15.53
C HIS A 373 -1.96 -12.75 15.00
N TRP A 374 -1.08 -12.11 15.77
CA TRP A 374 -0.49 -10.82 15.44
C TRP A 374 0.96 -11.02 15.03
N ALA A 375 1.28 -10.81 13.76
CA ALA A 375 2.65 -10.97 13.25
C ALA A 375 3.47 -9.68 13.33
N GLY A 376 2.83 -8.54 13.67
CA GLY A 376 3.51 -7.27 13.54
C GLY A 376 3.81 -6.93 12.08
N ARG A 377 4.85 -6.13 11.83
CA ARG A 377 5.28 -5.79 10.47
C ARG A 377 6.05 -6.96 9.87
N LEU A 378 5.66 -7.38 8.68
CA LEU A 378 6.47 -8.17 7.77
C LEU A 378 6.97 -7.29 6.62
N ASP A 379 8.15 -7.58 6.10
CA ASP A 379 8.66 -6.91 4.91
C ASP A 379 7.96 -7.42 3.66
N HIS A 380 7.91 -6.60 2.60
CA HIS A 380 7.12 -6.90 1.41
C HIS A 380 7.52 -8.24 0.75
N HIS A 381 8.80 -8.57 0.73
CA HIS A 381 9.28 -9.84 0.19
C HIS A 381 8.85 -11.05 1.04
N GLU A 382 8.68 -10.90 2.36
CA GLU A 382 8.23 -11.98 3.27
C GLU A 382 6.77 -12.37 3.02
N LEU A 383 5.95 -11.43 2.50
CA LEU A 383 4.56 -11.70 2.11
C LEU A 383 4.45 -12.74 0.99
N THR A 384 5.51 -12.94 0.22
CA THR A 384 5.56 -13.95 -0.86
C THR A 384 5.58 -15.39 -0.34
N ASP A 385 5.88 -15.59 0.95
CA ASP A 385 5.78 -16.88 1.63
C ASP A 385 4.49 -17.02 2.46
N VAL A 386 3.81 -15.90 2.79
CA VAL A 386 2.55 -15.88 3.53
C VAL A 386 1.34 -16.02 2.58
N LEU A 387 1.30 -15.21 1.51
CA LEU A 387 0.12 -15.17 0.63
C LEU A 387 -0.18 -16.50 -0.09
N PRO A 388 0.80 -17.33 -0.51
CA PRO A 388 0.50 -18.62 -1.13
C PRO A 388 -0.21 -19.66 -0.24
N VAL A 389 -0.11 -19.54 1.10
CA VAL A 389 -0.85 -20.40 2.06
C VAL A 389 -2.18 -19.79 2.49
N THR A 390 -2.52 -18.59 2.02
CA THR A 390 -3.68 -17.82 2.45
C THR A 390 -4.91 -18.20 1.62
N ASP A 391 -6.04 -18.54 2.28
CA ASP A 391 -7.32 -18.74 1.60
C ASP A 391 -8.00 -17.44 1.21
N ALA A 392 -8.01 -16.44 2.10
CA ALA A 392 -8.58 -15.13 1.84
C ALA A 392 -7.78 -13.99 2.47
N VAL A 393 -7.81 -12.82 1.83
CA VAL A 393 -7.30 -11.56 2.39
C VAL A 393 -8.47 -10.62 2.62
N ALA A 394 -8.60 -10.11 3.85
CA ALA A 394 -9.63 -9.14 4.21
C ALA A 394 -9.07 -7.71 4.21
N MET A 395 -9.73 -6.79 3.50
CA MET A 395 -9.37 -5.37 3.44
C MET A 395 -10.59 -4.50 3.80
N PRO A 396 -10.89 -4.35 5.10
CA PRO A 396 -12.12 -3.71 5.56
C PRO A 396 -12.02 -2.18 5.70
N SER A 397 -11.17 -1.51 4.94
CA SER A 397 -10.97 -0.06 5.04
C SER A 397 -12.28 0.70 4.99
N THR A 398 -12.50 1.57 5.97
CA THR A 398 -13.65 2.48 6.04
C THR A 398 -13.39 3.81 5.34
N PHE A 399 -12.15 4.06 4.94
CA PHE A 399 -11.73 5.28 4.25
C PHE A 399 -11.27 4.95 2.82
N PRO A 400 -11.50 5.86 1.84
CA PRO A 400 -11.12 5.63 0.46
C PRO A 400 -9.65 5.31 0.23
N GLU A 401 -9.39 4.24 -0.51
CA GLU A 401 -8.06 3.79 -0.93
C GLU A 401 -7.78 4.21 -2.37
N ALA A 402 -6.56 4.68 -2.63
CA ALA A 402 -6.18 5.09 -3.99
C ALA A 402 -6.16 3.92 -4.99
N PHE A 403 -5.89 2.70 -4.50
CA PHE A 403 -5.91 1.49 -5.32
C PHE A 403 -6.34 0.28 -4.46
N GLY A 404 -5.51 -0.57 -4.04
CA GLY A 404 -5.74 -1.83 -3.32
C GLY A 404 -4.65 -2.81 -3.70
N MET A 405 -3.38 -2.40 -3.51
CA MET A 405 -2.22 -3.22 -3.89
C MET A 405 -2.29 -4.62 -3.27
N VAL A 406 -2.60 -4.70 -1.98
CA VAL A 406 -2.67 -5.98 -1.26
C VAL A 406 -3.71 -6.92 -1.86
N ALA A 407 -4.86 -6.41 -2.34
CA ALA A 407 -5.85 -7.25 -3.02
C ALA A 407 -5.32 -7.81 -4.35
N ALA A 408 -4.55 -7.02 -5.09
CA ALA A 408 -3.95 -7.45 -6.35
C ALA A 408 -2.81 -8.47 -6.12
N GLU A 409 -1.99 -8.28 -5.09
CA GLU A 409 -0.92 -9.20 -4.67
C GLU A 409 -1.51 -10.52 -4.16
N ALA A 410 -2.55 -10.46 -3.32
CA ALA A 410 -3.30 -11.62 -2.87
C ALA A 410 -3.84 -12.43 -4.06
N ALA A 411 -4.51 -11.74 -4.99
CA ALA A 411 -5.04 -12.38 -6.20
C ALA A 411 -3.93 -13.02 -7.06
N ALA A 412 -2.74 -12.38 -7.16
CA ALA A 412 -1.59 -12.92 -7.88
C ALA A 412 -1.05 -14.21 -7.25
N CYS A 413 -1.15 -14.37 -5.92
CA CYS A 413 -0.81 -15.58 -5.17
C CYS A 413 -1.96 -16.61 -5.12
N GLY A 414 -3.17 -16.27 -5.57
CA GLY A 414 -4.35 -17.12 -5.50
C GLY A 414 -5.15 -17.01 -4.21
N ALA A 415 -4.80 -16.08 -3.30
CA ALA A 415 -5.61 -15.75 -2.13
C ALA A 415 -6.82 -14.89 -2.55
N PHE A 416 -8.01 -15.21 -2.05
CA PHE A 416 -9.25 -14.54 -2.44
C PHE A 416 -9.40 -13.21 -1.69
N PRO A 417 -9.47 -12.05 -2.37
CA PRO A 417 -9.64 -10.79 -1.66
C PRO A 417 -11.11 -10.52 -1.36
N VAL A 418 -11.42 -10.21 -0.09
CA VAL A 418 -12.70 -9.66 0.39
C VAL A 418 -12.44 -8.23 0.82
N VAL A 419 -12.96 -7.27 0.07
CA VAL A 419 -12.58 -5.86 0.24
C VAL A 419 -13.80 -4.96 0.45
N ALA A 420 -13.61 -3.81 1.08
CA ALA A 420 -14.66 -2.79 1.15
C ALA A 420 -15.02 -2.29 -0.26
N GLY A 421 -16.32 -2.22 -0.55
CA GLY A 421 -16.90 -2.01 -1.88
C GLY A 421 -16.85 -0.56 -2.36
N HIS A 422 -15.76 0.17 -2.09
CA HIS A 422 -15.58 1.56 -2.52
C HIS A 422 -14.18 1.85 -3.03
N SER A 423 -14.01 2.98 -3.69
CA SER A 423 -12.73 3.55 -4.14
C SER A 423 -11.90 2.58 -5.01
N GLY A 424 -10.58 2.67 -4.96
CA GLY A 424 -9.68 1.82 -5.74
C GLY A 424 -9.78 0.32 -5.42
N MET A 425 -10.20 -0.05 -4.21
CA MET A 425 -10.42 -1.46 -3.84
C MET A 425 -11.58 -2.07 -4.63
N ALA A 426 -12.70 -1.34 -4.75
CA ALA A 426 -13.83 -1.78 -5.56
C ALA A 426 -13.44 -1.97 -7.03
N GLU A 427 -12.55 -1.15 -7.57
CA GLU A 427 -12.06 -1.29 -8.95
C GLU A 427 -11.20 -2.54 -9.16
N VAL A 428 -10.35 -2.88 -8.18
CA VAL A 428 -9.60 -4.15 -8.20
C VAL A 428 -10.57 -5.33 -8.13
N ALA A 429 -11.52 -5.32 -7.17
CA ALA A 429 -12.53 -6.36 -7.03
C ALA A 429 -13.40 -6.51 -8.30
N ALA A 430 -13.86 -5.41 -8.91
CA ALA A 430 -14.61 -5.43 -10.15
C ALA A 430 -13.82 -6.05 -11.32
N SER A 431 -12.52 -5.74 -11.39
CA SER A 431 -11.63 -6.37 -12.36
C SER A 431 -11.52 -7.89 -12.19
N LEU A 432 -11.45 -8.37 -10.95
CA LEU A 432 -11.41 -9.80 -10.62
C LEU A 432 -12.79 -10.46 -10.84
N ALA A 433 -13.88 -9.77 -10.44
CA ALA A 433 -15.25 -10.23 -10.62
C ALA A 433 -15.58 -10.57 -12.07
N ALA A 434 -15.00 -9.82 -13.02
CA ALA A 434 -15.18 -10.09 -14.45
C ALA A 434 -14.61 -11.45 -14.89
N ALA A 435 -13.65 -12.00 -14.14
CA ALA A 435 -12.96 -13.26 -14.48
C ALA A 435 -13.53 -14.49 -13.77
N VAL A 436 -14.24 -14.31 -12.64
CA VAL A 436 -14.70 -15.43 -11.79
C VAL A 436 -16.15 -15.82 -12.05
N ASP A 437 -16.57 -16.95 -11.48
CA ASP A 437 -17.96 -17.44 -11.57
C ASP A 437 -18.94 -16.41 -10.99
N PRO A 438 -20.13 -16.20 -11.59
CA PRO A 438 -21.15 -15.31 -11.04
C PRO A 438 -21.52 -15.57 -9.57
N GLN A 439 -21.48 -16.82 -9.13
CA GLN A 439 -21.78 -17.21 -7.75
C GLN A 439 -20.76 -16.60 -6.75
N VAL A 440 -19.49 -16.44 -7.13
CA VAL A 440 -18.41 -15.99 -6.25
C VAL A 440 -18.29 -14.47 -6.23
N ARG A 441 -18.80 -13.79 -7.26
CA ARG A 441 -18.65 -12.32 -7.42
C ARG A 441 -19.12 -11.50 -6.23
N PRO A 442 -20.28 -11.80 -5.60
CA PRO A 442 -20.76 -11.03 -4.46
C PRO A 442 -19.78 -11.05 -3.27
N TRP A 443 -19.01 -12.13 -3.10
CA TRP A 443 -18.12 -12.31 -1.97
C TRP A 443 -16.81 -11.50 -2.07
N LEU A 444 -16.55 -10.86 -3.21
CA LEU A 444 -15.36 -10.00 -3.39
C LEU A 444 -15.49 -8.65 -2.69
N THR A 445 -16.70 -8.17 -2.45
CA THR A 445 -16.92 -6.84 -1.87
C THR A 445 -18.09 -6.81 -0.90
N PHE A 446 -17.94 -6.10 0.20
CA PHE A 446 -19.01 -5.74 1.12
C PHE A 446 -19.20 -4.22 1.18
N GLU A 447 -20.39 -3.75 1.53
CA GLU A 447 -20.67 -2.32 1.69
C GLU A 447 -20.26 -1.83 3.07
N VAL A 448 -19.58 -0.65 3.12
CA VAL A 448 -19.25 0.02 4.38
C VAL A 448 -20.48 0.75 4.91
N GLY A 449 -20.91 0.37 6.11
CA GLY A 449 -22.12 0.90 6.76
C GLY A 449 -22.59 0.03 7.93
N PRO A 450 -23.84 0.15 8.33
CA PRO A 450 -24.36 -0.56 9.52
C PRO A 450 -24.27 -2.09 9.47
N HIS A 451 -24.16 -2.65 8.27
CA HIS A 451 -24.10 -4.11 8.03
C HIS A 451 -22.70 -4.63 7.70
N SER A 452 -21.66 -3.77 7.75
CA SER A 452 -20.29 -4.12 7.37
C SER A 452 -19.80 -5.39 8.02
N VAL A 453 -19.97 -5.53 9.34
CA VAL A 453 -19.48 -6.66 10.11
C VAL A 453 -20.16 -7.97 9.69
N THR A 454 -21.48 -7.96 9.55
CA THR A 454 -22.25 -9.16 9.18
C THR A 454 -21.98 -9.56 7.73
N GLN A 455 -21.88 -8.61 6.80
CA GLN A 455 -21.61 -8.89 5.39
C GLN A 455 -20.18 -9.40 5.21
N LEU A 456 -19.19 -8.76 5.85
CA LEU A 456 -17.80 -9.23 5.82
C LEU A 456 -17.67 -10.67 6.35
N ALA A 457 -18.36 -10.99 7.45
CA ALA A 457 -18.38 -12.33 7.99
C ALA A 457 -19.02 -13.34 7.05
N GLU A 458 -20.16 -12.96 6.43
CA GLU A 458 -20.88 -13.79 5.45
C GLU A 458 -20.02 -14.10 4.23
N ASP A 459 -19.38 -13.07 3.65
CA ASP A 459 -18.56 -13.20 2.45
C ASP A 459 -17.32 -14.07 2.70
N LEU A 460 -16.62 -13.85 3.83
CA LEU A 460 -15.48 -14.68 4.23
C LEU A 460 -15.92 -16.14 4.47
N ALA A 461 -16.96 -16.38 5.26
CA ALA A 461 -17.41 -17.72 5.55
C ALA A 461 -17.91 -18.45 4.30
N SER A 462 -18.67 -17.78 3.43
CA SER A 462 -19.16 -18.35 2.17
C SER A 462 -18.02 -18.76 1.23
N TRP A 463 -16.94 -17.96 1.16
CA TRP A 463 -15.75 -18.34 0.41
C TRP A 463 -15.03 -19.54 1.03
N LEU A 464 -14.82 -19.55 2.35
CA LEU A 464 -14.09 -20.62 3.04
C LEU A 464 -14.84 -21.96 3.01
N GLU A 465 -16.17 -21.95 3.04
CA GLU A 465 -17.04 -23.13 2.92
C GLU A 465 -17.27 -23.57 1.47
N ALA A 466 -16.92 -22.74 0.47
CA ALA A 466 -17.17 -23.03 -0.93
C ALA A 466 -16.51 -24.37 -1.34
N PRO A 467 -17.15 -25.16 -2.24
CA PRO A 467 -16.59 -26.42 -2.72
C PRO A 467 -15.17 -26.24 -3.28
N GLU A 468 -14.28 -27.17 -2.98
CA GLU A 468 -12.86 -27.10 -3.38
C GLU A 468 -12.68 -26.84 -4.89
N ALA A 469 -13.47 -27.52 -5.72
CA ALA A 469 -13.42 -27.33 -7.18
C ALA A 469 -13.73 -25.89 -7.59
N LEU A 470 -14.68 -25.23 -6.91
CA LEU A 470 -15.03 -23.83 -7.17
C LEU A 470 -13.91 -22.88 -6.72
N ARG A 471 -13.35 -23.15 -5.52
CA ARG A 471 -12.21 -22.35 -5.00
C ARG A 471 -10.99 -22.47 -5.90
N GLU A 472 -10.64 -23.68 -6.30
CA GLU A 472 -9.50 -23.93 -7.19
C GLU A 472 -9.67 -23.27 -8.58
N GLN A 473 -10.87 -23.35 -9.15
CA GLN A 473 -11.19 -22.67 -10.40
C GLN A 473 -11.08 -21.15 -10.24
N THR A 474 -11.59 -20.60 -9.15
CA THR A 474 -11.55 -19.17 -8.85
C THR A 474 -10.11 -18.70 -8.67
N ARG A 475 -9.30 -19.43 -7.89
CA ARG A 475 -7.86 -19.14 -7.68
C ARG A 475 -7.13 -19.02 -9.02
N ARG A 476 -7.27 -20.00 -9.91
CA ARG A 476 -6.64 -19.94 -11.25
C ARG A 476 -7.06 -18.71 -12.05
N ARG A 477 -8.33 -18.34 -11.99
CA ARG A 477 -8.87 -17.20 -12.75
C ARG A 477 -8.40 -15.85 -12.21
N ILE A 478 -8.39 -15.66 -10.88
CA ILE A 478 -7.90 -14.41 -10.27
C ILE A 478 -6.38 -14.25 -10.50
N VAL A 479 -5.60 -15.33 -10.42
CA VAL A 479 -4.16 -15.33 -10.76
C VAL A 479 -3.93 -14.89 -12.20
N ALA A 480 -4.64 -15.51 -13.15
CA ALA A 480 -4.51 -15.15 -14.56
C ALA A 480 -4.86 -13.67 -14.80
N LYS A 481 -5.92 -13.18 -14.14
CA LYS A 481 -6.36 -11.77 -14.25
C LYS A 481 -5.36 -10.80 -13.63
N ALA A 482 -4.78 -11.13 -12.47
CA ALA A 482 -3.78 -10.30 -11.83
C ALA A 482 -2.51 -10.17 -12.70
N ARG A 483 -2.04 -11.28 -13.27
CA ARG A 483 -0.89 -11.31 -14.19
C ARG A 483 -1.13 -10.48 -15.46
N GLU A 484 -2.32 -10.58 -16.05
CA GLU A 484 -2.71 -9.82 -17.24
C GLU A 484 -2.67 -8.30 -16.98
N ARG A 485 -3.20 -7.88 -15.81
CA ARG A 485 -3.54 -6.46 -15.58
C ARG A 485 -2.47 -5.66 -14.84
N TYR A 486 -1.71 -6.29 -13.94
CA TYR A 486 -0.91 -5.59 -12.93
C TYR A 486 0.60 -5.82 -13.05
N SER A 487 1.15 -6.21 -14.21
CA SER A 487 2.61 -6.37 -14.34
C SER A 487 3.36 -5.03 -14.27
N TRP A 488 4.47 -4.98 -13.56
CA TRP A 488 5.33 -3.79 -13.47
C TRP A 488 5.89 -3.33 -14.81
N ASP A 489 6.17 -4.26 -15.72
CA ASP A 489 6.62 -3.92 -17.09
C ASP A 489 5.54 -3.14 -17.86
N GLY A 490 4.27 -3.48 -17.63
CA GLY A 490 3.14 -2.73 -18.16
C GLY A 490 3.04 -1.33 -17.57
N VAL A 491 3.28 -1.19 -16.26
CA VAL A 491 3.30 0.11 -15.57
C VAL A 491 4.45 0.99 -16.10
N ALA A 492 5.66 0.43 -16.25
CA ALA A 492 6.81 1.16 -16.78
C ALA A 492 6.54 1.73 -18.18
N ARG A 493 5.94 0.92 -19.08
CA ARG A 493 5.53 1.40 -20.43
C ARG A 493 4.50 2.52 -20.36
N LYS A 494 3.52 2.44 -19.45
CA LYS A 494 2.50 3.49 -19.28
C LYS A 494 3.11 4.80 -18.77
N VAL A 495 4.08 4.73 -17.86
CA VAL A 495 4.79 5.91 -17.34
C VAL A 495 5.56 6.61 -18.46
N ILE A 496 6.28 5.87 -19.31
CA ILE A 496 6.97 6.44 -20.47
C ILE A 496 5.96 7.08 -21.43
N ALA A 497 4.89 6.38 -21.79
CA ALA A 497 3.86 6.90 -22.68
C ALA A 497 3.24 8.21 -22.16
N ALA A 498 2.93 8.26 -20.85
CA ALA A 498 2.41 9.47 -20.20
C ALA A 498 3.41 10.62 -20.22
N ALA A 499 4.70 10.35 -19.94
CA ALA A 499 5.76 11.37 -19.95
C ALA A 499 6.03 11.92 -21.35
N GLU A 500 5.91 11.08 -22.39
CA GLU A 500 6.02 11.49 -23.80
C GLU A 500 4.74 12.20 -24.32
N GLY A 501 3.64 12.17 -23.57
CA GLY A 501 2.35 12.73 -23.97
C GLY A 501 1.56 11.85 -24.95
N ARG A 502 1.89 10.56 -25.06
CA ARG A 502 1.13 9.55 -25.85
C ARG A 502 -0.07 9.07 -25.05
N LEU A 503 -1.03 9.98 -24.81
CA LEU A 503 -2.16 9.72 -23.91
C LEU A 503 -3.22 8.81 -24.54
N ASP A 504 -3.30 8.74 -25.85
CA ASP A 504 -4.23 7.87 -26.56
C ASP A 504 -3.89 6.37 -26.41
N ASP A 505 -2.63 6.07 -26.07
CA ASP A 505 -2.17 4.70 -25.75
C ASP A 505 -2.58 4.24 -24.34
N LEU A 506 -3.18 5.11 -23.53
CA LEU A 506 -3.45 4.89 -22.13
C LEU A 506 -4.95 4.86 -21.82
N PRO A 507 -5.41 3.97 -20.91
CA PRO A 507 -6.82 3.88 -20.58
C PRO A 507 -7.31 5.14 -19.85
N LEU A 508 -8.54 5.55 -20.18
CA LEU A 508 -9.25 6.60 -19.45
C LEU A 508 -9.69 6.10 -18.05
N PRO A 509 -9.79 7.00 -17.07
CA PRO A 509 -10.39 6.71 -15.78
C PRO A 509 -11.86 6.34 -15.84
#